data_e2a9f3cf5fd722ae30c7b333879320f2
#
_entry.id   e2a9f3cf5fd722ae30c7b333879320f2
#
_cell.length_a   1.000
_cell.length_b   1.000
_cell.length_c   1.000
_cell.angle_alpha   90.00
_cell.angle_beta   90.00
_cell.angle_gamma   90.00
#
_symmetry.space_group_name_H-M   'P 1'
#
loop_
_entity.id
_entity.type
_entity.pdbx_description
1 polymer ?
#
loop_
_entity_poly.entity_id
_entity_poly.type
_entity_poly.pdbx_seq_one_letter_code
_entity_poly.pdbx_strand_id
1 'polypeptide(L)'
;MDYDFKMKLTTERERVEDLFEYEGCKVGRGTYGHVYKAKRKDGKDEKDYALKQIEGTGISMSACREIALLRELKHPNVIALQKVFLSHADRKVWLLFDYAEHDLWHIIKFHRASKANKKPVQLPRGMVKSLLYQILDGIHYLHANWVLHRDLKPANILVMGEGPERGRVKIADMGFARLFNSPLKPLADLDPVVVTFWYRAPELLLGARHYTKAIDIWAIGCIFAELLTSEPIFHCRQEDIKTSNPYHHDQLDRIFNVMGFPADKDWEDIKKMPEHSTLMKDFRRNTYTNCSLIKYMEKHKVKPDSKAFHLLQKLLTMDPTKRITSEQAMQDPYFLEDPLPTSDVFAGCQIPYPKREFLTEDEPDDKGEKKNQQQQQGNNHTNGGGHPGNQDNSHTQGPPLKKVRVVPPTTTSGGLIMTSDYQRSNPHAAYQNPGPSTSQPQSSIGYSTTSQQPPQYSHQAHRY
;
A
#
# COMPACT_ATOMS: atom_id res chain seq x y z
N MET A 1 -4.60 -17.47 -35.32
CA MET A 1 -3.19 -17.22 -35.03
C MET A 1 -2.41 -18.34 -35.67
N ASP A 2 -1.52 -17.99 -36.58
CA ASP A 2 -0.74 -18.90 -37.37
C ASP A 2 0.17 -19.81 -36.52
N TYR A 3 0.31 -21.07 -36.89
CA TYR A 3 1.13 -22.06 -36.20
C TYR A 3 2.60 -21.64 -36.14
N ASP A 4 3.12 -21.15 -37.27
CA ASP A 4 4.52 -20.70 -37.37
C ASP A 4 4.80 -19.50 -36.46
N PHE A 5 3.84 -18.59 -36.34
CA PHE A 5 3.93 -17.47 -35.40
C PHE A 5 3.95 -17.94 -33.93
N LYS A 6 3.14 -18.97 -33.61
CA LYS A 6 3.17 -19.56 -32.27
C LYS A 6 4.50 -20.24 -31.97
N MET A 7 5.02 -20.99 -32.92
CA MET A 7 6.31 -21.68 -32.78
C MET A 7 7.45 -20.68 -32.63
N LYS A 8 7.47 -19.63 -33.45
CA LYS A 8 8.44 -18.55 -33.36
C LYS A 8 8.41 -17.86 -31.96
N LEU A 9 7.23 -17.51 -31.50
CA LEU A 9 7.08 -16.92 -30.16
C LEU A 9 7.55 -17.87 -29.04
N THR A 10 7.38 -19.16 -29.21
CA THR A 10 7.80 -20.14 -28.20
C THR A 10 9.32 -20.31 -28.18
N THR A 11 9.96 -20.29 -29.33
CA THR A 11 11.44 -20.40 -29.43
C THR A 11 12.17 -19.14 -29.07
N GLU A 12 11.57 -17.95 -29.32
CA GLU A 12 12.16 -16.64 -28.97
C GLU A 12 11.86 -16.23 -27.55
N ARG A 13 11.09 -17.00 -26.79
CA ARG A 13 10.71 -16.66 -25.44
C ARG A 13 11.88 -16.84 -24.46
N GLU A 14 12.26 -15.75 -23.83
CA GLU A 14 13.27 -15.77 -22.78
C GLU A 14 12.67 -16.22 -21.44
N ARG A 15 13.38 -17.10 -20.76
CA ARG A 15 13.00 -17.58 -19.42
C ARG A 15 13.77 -16.82 -18.36
N VAL A 16 13.07 -16.44 -17.27
CA VAL A 16 13.67 -15.67 -16.18
C VAL A 16 14.80 -16.44 -15.51
N GLU A 17 14.64 -17.75 -15.32
CA GLU A 17 15.62 -18.65 -14.69
C GLU A 17 16.89 -18.84 -15.54
N ASP A 18 16.82 -18.63 -16.85
CA ASP A 18 17.99 -18.72 -17.73
C ASP A 18 18.81 -17.42 -17.72
N LEU A 19 18.17 -16.28 -17.44
CA LEU A 19 18.79 -14.95 -17.54
C LEU A 19 19.23 -14.39 -16.20
N PHE A 20 18.57 -14.75 -15.09
CA PHE A 20 18.79 -14.17 -13.76
C PHE A 20 19.07 -15.22 -12.71
N GLU A 21 20.00 -14.89 -11.83
CA GLU A 21 20.25 -15.58 -10.58
C GLU A 21 19.50 -14.85 -9.46
N TYR A 22 18.53 -15.52 -8.84
CA TYR A 22 17.67 -14.95 -7.80
C TYR A 22 17.26 -15.95 -6.71
N GLU A 23 17.54 -17.24 -6.88
CA GLU A 23 17.19 -18.29 -5.91
C GLU A 23 17.83 -17.99 -4.55
N GLY A 24 17.05 -18.10 -3.47
CA GLY A 24 17.51 -17.78 -2.12
C GLY A 24 17.65 -16.28 -1.82
N CYS A 25 17.35 -15.39 -2.76
CA CYS A 25 17.50 -13.94 -2.64
C CYS A 25 16.16 -13.21 -2.46
N LYS A 26 15.20 -13.82 -1.80
CA LYS A 26 13.90 -13.22 -1.51
C LYS A 26 14.07 -12.06 -0.55
N VAL A 27 13.62 -10.85 -0.93
CA VAL A 27 13.74 -9.62 -0.13
C VAL A 27 12.40 -9.06 0.35
N GLY A 28 11.31 -9.60 -0.15
CA GLY A 28 9.98 -9.14 0.23
C GLY A 28 8.86 -10.08 -0.19
N ARG A 29 7.76 -9.97 0.54
CA ARG A 29 6.49 -10.58 0.20
C ARG A 29 5.44 -9.48 0.30
N GLY A 30 4.77 -9.22 -0.80
CA GLY A 30 3.67 -8.27 -0.88
C GLY A 30 2.35 -9.00 -1.07
N THR A 31 1.28 -8.24 -1.04
CA THR A 31 -0.09 -8.68 -1.30
C THR A 31 -0.24 -9.38 -2.66
N TYR A 32 0.66 -9.11 -3.59
CA TYR A 32 0.62 -9.57 -4.98
C TYR A 32 1.76 -10.48 -5.37
N GLY A 33 2.51 -11.00 -4.42
CA GLY A 33 3.56 -11.96 -4.69
C GLY A 33 4.89 -11.67 -4.02
N HIS A 34 5.92 -12.38 -4.47
CA HIS A 34 7.25 -12.35 -3.91
C HIS A 34 8.19 -11.45 -4.70
N VAL A 35 9.10 -10.78 -4.01
CA VAL A 35 10.15 -9.97 -4.63
C VAL A 35 11.50 -10.56 -4.31
N TYR A 36 12.33 -10.74 -5.35
CA TYR A 36 13.67 -11.29 -5.27
C TYR A 36 14.69 -10.27 -5.77
N LYS A 37 15.82 -10.18 -5.08
CA LYS A 37 17.01 -9.52 -5.62
C LYS A 37 17.65 -10.45 -6.65
N ALA A 38 18.00 -9.92 -7.82
CA ALA A 38 18.48 -10.72 -8.93
C ALA A 38 19.69 -10.08 -9.61
N LYS A 39 20.58 -10.93 -10.16
CA LYS A 39 21.69 -10.53 -11.01
C LYS A 39 21.60 -11.24 -12.35
N ARG A 40 22.11 -10.60 -13.41
CA ARG A 40 22.22 -11.23 -14.73
C ARG A 40 23.26 -12.33 -14.72
N LYS A 41 22.89 -13.49 -15.31
CA LYS A 41 23.82 -14.64 -15.47
C LYS A 41 24.84 -14.43 -16.60
N ASP A 42 24.49 -13.59 -17.59
CA ASP A 42 25.34 -13.36 -18.78
C ASP A 42 26.47 -12.36 -18.54
N GLY A 43 26.57 -11.77 -17.35
CA GLY A 43 27.62 -10.84 -16.96
C GLY A 43 27.68 -9.55 -17.79
N LYS A 44 26.64 -9.22 -18.56
CA LYS A 44 26.61 -7.99 -19.37
C LYS A 44 26.62 -6.71 -18.52
N ASP A 45 26.14 -6.81 -17.32
CA ASP A 45 26.23 -5.75 -16.29
C ASP A 45 26.34 -6.39 -14.91
N GLU A 46 26.83 -5.62 -13.94
CA GLU A 46 26.90 -6.00 -12.52
C GLU A 46 25.75 -5.41 -11.71
N LYS A 47 24.72 -4.92 -12.39
CA LYS A 47 23.59 -4.24 -11.80
C LYS A 47 22.70 -5.22 -11.03
N ASP A 48 22.19 -4.77 -9.89
CA ASP A 48 21.14 -5.48 -9.15
C ASP A 48 19.76 -5.13 -9.71
N TYR A 49 18.92 -6.15 -9.81
CA TYR A 49 17.53 -6.04 -10.27
C TYR A 49 16.56 -6.55 -9.20
N ALA A 50 15.34 -6.10 -9.27
CA ALA A 50 14.22 -6.66 -8.52
C ALA A 50 13.31 -7.46 -9.46
N LEU A 51 13.11 -8.74 -9.14
CA LEU A 51 12.17 -9.61 -9.80
C LEU A 51 10.94 -9.78 -8.91
N LYS A 52 9.80 -9.29 -9.37
CA LYS A 52 8.51 -9.48 -8.69
C LYS A 52 7.75 -10.61 -9.37
N GLN A 53 7.54 -11.70 -8.64
CA GLN A 53 6.67 -12.79 -9.05
C GLN A 53 5.23 -12.46 -8.65
N ILE A 54 4.32 -12.39 -9.61
CA ILE A 54 2.90 -12.12 -9.34
C ILE A 54 2.24 -13.37 -8.77
N GLU A 55 1.49 -13.20 -7.68
CA GLU A 55 0.73 -14.27 -7.02
C GLU A 55 -0.36 -14.82 -7.93
N GLY A 56 -0.61 -16.13 -7.83
CA GLY A 56 -1.63 -16.82 -8.61
C GLY A 56 -1.11 -17.45 -9.90
N THR A 57 -2.03 -17.99 -10.67
CA THR A 57 -1.74 -18.64 -11.96
C THR A 57 -2.39 -17.86 -13.09
N GLY A 58 -1.60 -17.59 -14.14
CA GLY A 58 -2.07 -16.85 -15.30
C GLY A 58 -2.05 -15.32 -15.12
N ILE A 59 -2.57 -14.63 -16.12
CA ILE A 59 -2.58 -13.16 -16.17
C ILE A 59 -3.91 -12.65 -15.64
N SER A 60 -3.92 -12.19 -14.38
CA SER A 60 -5.10 -11.55 -13.80
C SER A 60 -5.36 -10.18 -14.42
N MET A 61 -6.60 -9.69 -14.31
CA MET A 61 -6.92 -8.31 -14.70
C MET A 61 -6.11 -7.27 -13.93
N SER A 62 -5.77 -7.56 -12.68
CA SER A 62 -4.91 -6.69 -11.87
C SER A 62 -3.48 -6.63 -12.41
N ALA A 63 -2.90 -7.79 -12.74
CA ALA A 63 -1.58 -7.86 -13.36
C ALA A 63 -1.54 -7.15 -14.72
N CYS A 64 -2.56 -7.34 -15.58
CA CYS A 64 -2.66 -6.63 -16.85
C CYS A 64 -2.66 -5.11 -16.68
N ARG A 65 -3.42 -4.60 -15.71
CA ARG A 65 -3.50 -3.17 -15.43
C ARG A 65 -2.17 -2.62 -14.93
N GLU A 66 -1.54 -3.30 -13.99
CA GLU A 66 -0.22 -2.90 -13.47
C GLU A 66 0.80 -2.84 -14.60
N ILE A 67 0.89 -3.86 -15.44
CA ILE A 67 1.80 -3.90 -16.57
C ILE A 67 1.49 -2.77 -17.56
N ALA A 68 0.22 -2.56 -17.92
CA ALA A 68 -0.19 -1.51 -18.85
C ALA A 68 0.19 -0.12 -18.34
N LEU A 69 -0.08 0.18 -17.07
CA LEU A 69 0.31 1.45 -16.45
C LEU A 69 1.82 1.63 -16.40
N LEU A 70 2.55 0.63 -15.92
CA LEU A 70 4.01 0.70 -15.78
C LEU A 70 4.74 0.85 -17.11
N ARG A 71 4.19 0.33 -18.20
CA ARG A 71 4.75 0.49 -19.55
C ARG A 71 4.72 1.92 -20.04
N GLU A 72 3.68 2.67 -19.68
CA GLU A 72 3.46 4.05 -20.14
C GLU A 72 4.09 5.09 -19.19
N LEU A 73 4.21 4.75 -17.90
CA LEU A 73 4.71 5.68 -16.89
C LEU A 73 6.24 5.77 -16.90
N LYS A 74 6.74 6.99 -17.17
CA LYS A 74 8.19 7.28 -17.23
C LYS A 74 8.47 8.58 -16.49
N HIS A 75 8.98 8.45 -15.28
CA HIS A 75 9.38 9.58 -14.43
C HIS A 75 10.51 9.14 -13.48
N PRO A 76 11.48 10.01 -13.17
CA PRO A 76 12.59 9.67 -12.28
C PRO A 76 12.18 9.14 -10.90
N ASN A 77 11.02 9.56 -10.40
CA ASN A 77 10.51 9.19 -9.08
C ASN A 77 9.38 8.13 -9.12
N VAL A 78 9.18 7.48 -10.25
CA VAL A 78 8.26 6.33 -10.39
C VAL A 78 9.07 5.12 -10.82
N ILE A 79 8.83 3.98 -10.17
CA ILE A 79 9.54 2.74 -10.50
C ILE A 79 9.33 2.37 -11.97
N ALA A 80 10.40 2.06 -12.68
CA ALA A 80 10.37 1.74 -14.10
C ALA A 80 10.36 0.24 -14.33
N LEU A 81 9.35 -0.25 -15.05
CA LEU A 81 9.29 -1.62 -15.52
C LEU A 81 10.30 -1.82 -16.66
N GLN A 82 11.24 -2.76 -16.48
CA GLN A 82 12.26 -3.07 -17.46
C GLN A 82 11.81 -4.15 -18.46
N LYS A 83 11.20 -5.22 -17.92
CA LYS A 83 10.77 -6.37 -18.72
C LYS A 83 9.68 -7.17 -18.01
N VAL A 84 8.92 -7.91 -18.80
CA VAL A 84 7.91 -8.88 -18.33
C VAL A 84 8.30 -10.26 -18.84
N PHE A 85 8.28 -11.25 -17.96
CA PHE A 85 8.48 -12.66 -18.32
C PHE A 85 7.21 -13.44 -18.03
N LEU A 86 6.83 -14.29 -18.96
CA LEU A 86 5.69 -15.20 -18.85
C LEU A 86 6.22 -16.63 -18.79
N SER A 87 6.10 -17.26 -17.65
CA SER A 87 6.46 -18.67 -17.48
C SER A 87 5.32 -19.57 -17.94
N HIS A 88 5.64 -20.53 -18.82
CA HIS A 88 4.64 -21.49 -19.30
C HIS A 88 4.44 -22.66 -18.35
N ALA A 89 5.51 -23.08 -17.68
CA ALA A 89 5.50 -24.28 -16.84
C ALA A 89 4.57 -24.14 -15.65
N ASP A 90 4.65 -22.99 -14.94
CA ASP A 90 3.90 -22.69 -13.72
C ASP A 90 2.86 -21.59 -13.88
N ARG A 91 2.75 -21.03 -15.10
CA ARG A 91 1.87 -19.89 -15.44
C ARG A 91 2.10 -18.65 -14.58
N LYS A 92 3.31 -18.45 -14.10
CA LYS A 92 3.69 -17.26 -13.34
C LYS A 92 4.07 -16.10 -14.26
N VAL A 93 3.80 -14.89 -13.77
CA VAL A 93 4.19 -13.63 -14.40
C VAL A 93 5.28 -12.99 -13.54
N TRP A 94 6.37 -12.59 -14.18
CA TRP A 94 7.47 -11.93 -13.53
C TRP A 94 7.67 -10.53 -14.08
N LEU A 95 7.84 -9.58 -13.20
CA LEU A 95 8.13 -8.18 -13.53
C LEU A 95 9.56 -7.85 -13.11
N LEU A 96 10.33 -7.30 -14.03
CA LEU A 96 11.71 -6.88 -13.80
C LEU A 96 11.77 -5.37 -13.60
N PHE A 97 12.37 -4.96 -12.48
CA PHE A 97 12.62 -3.56 -12.11
C PHE A 97 14.08 -3.36 -11.74
N ASP A 98 14.53 -2.11 -11.71
CA ASP A 98 15.76 -1.75 -11.01
C ASP A 98 15.60 -2.02 -9.51
N TYR A 99 16.69 -2.47 -8.88
CA TYR A 99 16.69 -2.77 -7.46
C TYR A 99 16.92 -1.51 -6.63
N ALA A 100 16.01 -1.24 -5.71
CA ALA A 100 16.15 -0.21 -4.70
C ALA A 100 16.50 -0.84 -3.34
N GLU A 101 17.67 -0.50 -2.80
CA GLU A 101 18.16 -1.09 -1.55
C GLU A 101 17.33 -0.70 -0.34
N HIS A 102 16.73 0.51 -0.33
CA HIS A 102 16.04 1.07 0.82
C HIS A 102 14.58 1.37 0.52
N ASP A 103 13.80 1.50 1.57
CA ASP A 103 12.43 2.03 1.56
C ASP A 103 12.17 2.81 2.85
N LEU A 104 11.12 3.64 2.85
CA LEU A 104 10.83 4.48 4.00
C LEU A 104 10.39 3.70 5.24
N TRP A 105 9.78 2.53 5.08
CA TRP A 105 9.39 1.74 6.25
C TRP A 105 10.61 1.30 7.06
N HIS A 106 11.66 0.79 6.38
CA HIS A 106 12.91 0.39 7.03
C HIS A 106 13.70 1.59 7.57
N ILE A 107 13.75 2.69 6.82
CA ILE A 107 14.41 3.93 7.25
C ILE A 107 13.76 4.47 8.53
N ILE A 108 12.45 4.58 8.57
CA ILE A 108 11.71 5.04 9.75
C ILE A 108 11.87 4.07 10.92
N LYS A 109 11.82 2.77 10.67
CA LYS A 109 12.07 1.73 11.70
C LYS A 109 13.44 1.88 12.34
N PHE A 110 14.48 2.16 11.56
CA PHE A 110 15.83 2.41 12.05
C PHE A 110 15.87 3.59 13.03
N HIS A 111 15.25 4.71 12.68
CA HIS A 111 15.21 5.90 13.54
C HIS A 111 14.33 5.70 14.78
N ARG A 112 13.23 4.95 14.66
CA ARG A 112 12.38 4.58 15.79
C ARG A 112 13.13 3.72 16.81
N ALA A 113 13.90 2.73 16.36
CA ALA A 113 14.74 1.90 17.20
C ALA A 113 15.82 2.71 17.93
N SER A 114 16.46 3.65 17.24
CA SER A 114 17.46 4.55 17.83
C SER A 114 16.86 5.42 18.95
N LYS A 115 15.62 5.89 18.75
CA LYS A 115 14.87 6.67 19.78
C LYS A 115 14.57 5.83 21.03
N ALA A 116 14.20 4.57 20.85
CA ALA A 116 13.93 3.64 21.96
C ALA A 116 15.20 3.33 22.77
N ASN A 117 16.36 3.28 22.12
CA ASN A 117 17.67 3.01 22.77
C ASN A 117 18.32 4.25 23.45
N LYS A 118 17.54 5.32 23.69
CA LYS A 118 18.02 6.57 24.31
C LYS A 118 19.17 7.26 23.58
N LYS A 119 19.44 6.90 22.36
CA LYS A 119 20.35 7.60 21.44
C LYS A 119 19.55 8.06 20.23
N PRO A 120 18.65 9.05 20.36
CA PRO A 120 17.77 9.45 19.27
C PRO A 120 18.59 10.05 18.14
N VAL A 121 18.66 9.32 17.03
CA VAL A 121 19.11 9.85 15.76
C VAL A 121 17.87 10.20 14.96
N GLN A 122 17.56 11.47 14.85
CA GLN A 122 16.47 11.95 14.02
C GLN A 122 16.87 11.90 12.55
N LEU A 123 15.89 11.74 11.66
CA LEU A 123 16.14 11.92 10.23
C LEU A 123 16.67 13.35 10.00
N PRO A 124 17.76 13.50 9.21
CA PRO A 124 18.25 14.83 8.85
C PRO A 124 17.15 15.68 8.19
N ARG A 125 17.06 16.96 8.55
CA ARG A 125 16.00 17.86 8.01
C ARG A 125 16.05 17.98 6.49
N GLY A 126 17.24 18.03 5.90
CA GLY A 126 17.40 18.05 4.45
C GLY A 126 16.95 16.76 3.77
N MET A 127 17.18 15.62 4.43
CA MET A 127 16.71 14.32 3.94
C MET A 127 15.18 14.26 3.94
N VAL A 128 14.52 14.66 5.03
CA VAL A 128 13.05 14.70 5.11
C VAL A 128 12.47 15.58 4.00
N LYS A 129 13.03 16.76 3.81
CA LYS A 129 12.60 17.70 2.76
C LYS A 129 12.79 17.13 1.36
N SER A 130 13.95 16.52 1.09
CA SER A 130 14.26 15.91 -0.21
C SER A 130 13.35 14.70 -0.49
N LEU A 131 13.10 13.86 0.50
CA LEU A 131 12.16 12.75 0.39
C LEU A 131 10.76 13.24 0.04
N LEU A 132 10.24 14.21 0.80
CA LEU A 132 8.90 14.74 0.57
C LEU A 132 8.78 15.38 -0.81
N TYR A 133 9.77 16.18 -1.22
CA TYR A 133 9.75 16.82 -2.54
C TYR A 133 9.71 15.80 -3.67
N GLN A 134 10.53 14.77 -3.62
CA GLN A 134 10.57 13.71 -4.63
C GLN A 134 9.29 12.86 -4.65
N ILE A 135 8.68 12.59 -3.49
CA ILE A 135 7.37 11.93 -3.41
C ILE A 135 6.31 12.79 -4.09
N LEU A 136 6.27 14.09 -3.79
CA LEU A 136 5.32 15.02 -4.41
C LEU A 136 5.53 15.13 -5.92
N ASP A 137 6.78 15.15 -6.39
CA ASP A 137 7.10 15.20 -7.82
C ASP A 137 6.60 13.94 -8.55
N GLY A 138 6.87 12.77 -8.02
CA GLY A 138 6.37 11.51 -8.58
C GLY A 138 4.84 11.44 -8.59
N ILE A 139 4.18 11.87 -7.51
CA ILE A 139 2.72 11.89 -7.43
C ILE A 139 2.12 12.97 -8.33
N HIS A 140 2.76 14.12 -8.45
CA HIS A 140 2.34 15.14 -9.41
C HIS A 140 2.34 14.60 -10.84
N TYR A 141 3.40 13.89 -11.24
CA TYR A 141 3.45 13.23 -12.54
C TYR A 141 2.31 12.22 -12.72
N LEU A 142 2.05 11.35 -11.75
CA LEU A 142 0.93 10.40 -11.81
C LEU A 142 -0.42 11.13 -11.96
N HIS A 143 -0.66 12.15 -11.13
CA HIS A 143 -1.90 12.92 -11.14
C HIS A 143 -2.09 13.75 -12.42
N ALA A 144 -1.01 14.27 -13.02
CA ALA A 144 -1.03 14.95 -14.31
C ALA A 144 -1.38 13.98 -15.46
N ASN A 145 -1.04 12.71 -15.32
CA ASN A 145 -1.39 11.63 -16.26
C ASN A 145 -2.67 10.87 -15.87
N TRP A 146 -3.50 11.45 -15.02
CA TRP A 146 -4.79 10.88 -14.58
C TRP A 146 -4.68 9.53 -13.85
N VAL A 147 -3.55 9.26 -13.22
CA VAL A 147 -3.31 8.05 -12.43
C VAL A 147 -3.39 8.38 -10.96
N LEU A 148 -4.19 7.61 -10.23
CA LEU A 148 -4.25 7.61 -8.76
C LEU A 148 -3.52 6.39 -8.25
N HIS A 149 -2.61 6.57 -7.28
CA HIS A 149 -1.86 5.47 -6.68
C HIS A 149 -2.73 4.60 -5.78
N ARG A 150 -3.46 5.21 -4.85
CA ARG A 150 -4.46 4.63 -3.95
C ARG A 150 -3.93 3.82 -2.76
N ASP A 151 -2.66 3.47 -2.72
CA ASP A 151 -2.04 2.69 -1.64
C ASP A 151 -0.66 3.24 -1.23
N LEU A 152 -0.56 4.56 -1.08
CA LEU A 152 0.67 5.19 -0.61
C LEU A 152 0.89 4.90 0.87
N LYS A 153 2.07 4.38 1.18
CA LYS A 153 2.56 4.10 2.53
C LYS A 153 4.09 4.02 2.51
N PRO A 154 4.77 4.10 3.65
CA PRO A 154 6.24 4.08 3.68
C PRO A 154 6.88 2.88 2.97
N ALA A 155 6.28 1.70 3.02
CA ALA A 155 6.80 0.50 2.35
C ALA A 155 6.79 0.60 0.81
N ASN A 156 5.93 1.44 0.22
CA ASN A 156 5.80 1.65 -1.22
C ASN A 156 6.66 2.82 -1.73
N ILE A 157 7.38 3.50 -0.86
CA ILE A 157 8.32 4.56 -1.20
C ILE A 157 9.73 3.98 -1.10
N LEU A 158 10.29 3.63 -2.25
CA LEU A 158 11.62 3.05 -2.36
C LEU A 158 12.67 4.16 -2.47
N VAL A 159 13.89 3.89 -2.03
CA VAL A 159 15.04 4.79 -2.14
C VAL A 159 16.22 4.00 -2.69
N MET A 160 16.81 4.51 -3.77
CA MET A 160 17.98 3.89 -4.39
C MET A 160 19.19 3.95 -3.48
N GLY A 161 19.91 2.84 -3.39
CA GLY A 161 21.19 2.75 -2.69
C GLY A 161 22.34 3.28 -3.54
N GLU A 162 23.58 2.81 -3.25
CA GLU A 162 24.77 3.19 -4.01
C GLU A 162 24.62 2.87 -5.50
N GLY A 163 25.08 3.79 -6.34
CA GLY A 163 25.00 3.68 -7.79
C GLY A 163 24.66 4.99 -8.49
N PRO A 164 24.38 4.94 -9.80
CA PRO A 164 24.13 6.14 -10.61
C PRO A 164 22.91 6.95 -10.16
N GLU A 165 21.91 6.30 -9.56
CA GLU A 165 20.67 6.93 -9.08
C GLU A 165 20.63 7.04 -7.54
N ARG A 166 21.81 7.04 -6.89
CA ARG A 166 21.93 7.10 -5.43
C ARG A 166 20.98 8.12 -4.80
N GLY A 167 20.22 7.68 -3.78
CA GLY A 167 19.33 8.54 -3.01
C GLY A 167 18.09 9.01 -3.75
N ARG A 168 17.76 8.45 -4.91
CA ARG A 168 16.53 8.80 -5.64
C ARG A 168 15.35 8.02 -5.12
N VAL A 169 14.25 8.71 -4.87
CA VAL A 169 12.96 8.10 -4.51
C VAL A 169 12.32 7.45 -5.74
N LYS A 170 11.79 6.24 -5.56
CA LYS A 170 10.97 5.53 -6.54
C LYS A 170 9.64 5.13 -5.90
N ILE A 171 8.55 5.71 -6.38
CA ILE A 171 7.20 5.28 -5.98
C ILE A 171 6.93 3.93 -6.63
N ALA A 172 6.55 2.97 -5.83
CA ALA A 172 6.37 1.58 -6.24
C ALA A 172 4.98 1.05 -5.88
N ASP A 173 4.72 -0.20 -6.28
CA ASP A 173 3.48 -0.93 -6.03
C ASP A 173 2.26 -0.26 -6.68
N MET A 174 2.23 -0.34 -8.01
CA MET A 174 1.15 0.21 -8.84
C MET A 174 -0.05 -0.75 -8.98
N GLY A 175 -0.09 -1.85 -8.21
CA GLY A 175 -1.14 -2.86 -8.29
C GLY A 175 -2.54 -2.32 -8.01
N PHE A 176 -2.66 -1.30 -7.15
CA PHE A 176 -3.92 -0.60 -6.87
C PHE A 176 -4.14 0.65 -7.70
N ALA A 177 -3.16 1.09 -8.49
CA ALA A 177 -3.28 2.29 -9.30
C ALA A 177 -4.41 2.17 -10.33
N ARG A 178 -5.10 3.26 -10.58
CA ARG A 178 -6.23 3.33 -11.51
C ARG A 178 -6.22 4.65 -12.25
N LEU A 179 -6.72 4.62 -13.50
CA LEU A 179 -7.02 5.83 -14.23
C LEU A 179 -8.24 6.54 -13.62
N PHE A 180 -8.14 7.83 -13.48
CA PHE A 180 -9.10 8.67 -12.80
C PHE A 180 -10.49 8.67 -13.45
N ASN A 181 -10.55 8.56 -14.77
CA ASN A 181 -11.79 8.59 -15.56
C ASN A 181 -12.43 7.19 -15.77
N SER A 182 -11.80 6.12 -15.24
CA SER A 182 -12.42 4.81 -15.30
C SER A 182 -13.54 4.71 -14.27
N PRO A 183 -14.70 4.09 -14.60
CA PRO A 183 -15.73 3.82 -13.59
C PRO A 183 -15.09 2.96 -12.50
N LEU A 184 -14.98 3.54 -11.33
CA LEU A 184 -14.35 2.89 -10.19
C LEU A 184 -15.31 1.86 -9.63
N LYS A 185 -14.87 0.61 -9.53
CA LYS A 185 -15.58 -0.36 -8.72
C LYS A 185 -15.61 0.13 -7.26
N PRO A 186 -16.72 -0.08 -6.54
CA PRO A 186 -16.77 0.19 -5.11
C PRO A 186 -15.60 -0.48 -4.39
N LEU A 187 -15.16 0.11 -3.28
CA LEU A 187 -14.10 -0.45 -2.41
C LEU A 187 -14.37 -1.89 -1.97
N ALA A 188 -15.66 -2.28 -1.92
CA ALA A 188 -16.11 -3.62 -1.55
C ALA A 188 -15.64 -4.73 -2.51
N ASP A 189 -15.27 -4.38 -3.74
CA ASP A 189 -14.80 -5.33 -4.74
C ASP A 189 -13.26 -5.49 -4.76
N LEU A 190 -12.56 -4.81 -3.87
CA LEU A 190 -11.13 -5.02 -3.64
C LEU A 190 -10.98 -6.18 -2.66
N ASP A 191 -10.17 -7.17 -3.02
CA ASP A 191 -9.90 -8.34 -2.17
C ASP A 191 -9.70 -7.96 -0.70
N PRO A 192 -10.26 -8.72 0.24
CA PRO A 192 -10.11 -8.49 1.67
C PRO A 192 -8.69 -8.83 2.14
N VAL A 193 -7.71 -8.12 1.61
CA VAL A 193 -6.34 -8.20 2.08
C VAL A 193 -6.24 -7.30 3.29
N VAL A 194 -5.48 -7.72 4.27
CA VAL A 194 -5.12 -6.94 5.47
C VAL A 194 -4.44 -5.64 5.01
N VAL A 195 -5.23 -4.61 4.75
CA VAL A 195 -4.75 -3.29 4.33
C VAL A 195 -4.60 -2.44 5.57
N THR A 196 -3.41 -1.89 5.75
CA THR A 196 -3.15 -0.91 6.82
C THR A 196 -3.98 0.35 6.58
N PHE A 197 -4.91 0.68 7.48
CA PHE A 197 -5.76 1.86 7.35
C PHE A 197 -5.15 3.17 7.85
N TRP A 198 -3.93 3.13 8.41
CA TRP A 198 -3.27 4.30 9.00
C TRP A 198 -3.06 5.47 8.03
N TYR A 199 -3.02 5.18 6.74
CA TYR A 199 -2.80 6.18 5.67
C TYR A 199 -4.08 6.49 4.89
N ARG A 200 -5.22 5.94 5.32
CA ARG A 200 -6.50 6.10 4.65
C ARG A 200 -7.13 7.44 5.00
N ALA A 201 -7.54 8.17 3.96
CA ALA A 201 -8.19 9.47 4.13
C ALA A 201 -9.55 9.37 4.83
N PRO A 202 -9.92 10.37 5.65
CA PRO A 202 -11.16 10.34 6.42
C PRO A 202 -12.42 10.22 5.56
N GLU A 203 -12.46 10.83 4.38
CA GLU A 203 -13.58 10.70 3.45
C GLU A 203 -13.82 9.24 3.00
N LEU A 204 -12.74 8.45 2.85
CA LEU A 204 -12.88 7.02 2.54
C LEU A 204 -13.46 6.24 3.71
N LEU A 205 -13.04 6.55 4.94
CA LEU A 205 -13.57 5.93 6.15
C LEU A 205 -15.04 6.32 6.40
N LEU A 206 -15.49 7.44 5.83
CA LEU A 206 -16.88 7.89 5.85
C LEU A 206 -17.70 7.43 4.64
N GLY A 207 -17.16 6.51 3.86
CA GLY A 207 -17.88 5.84 2.78
C GLY A 207 -17.87 6.56 1.44
N ALA A 208 -16.93 7.47 1.20
CA ALA A 208 -16.78 8.06 -0.13
C ALA A 208 -16.61 6.98 -1.20
N ARG A 209 -17.42 7.06 -2.24
CA ARG A 209 -17.49 6.04 -3.30
C ARG A 209 -16.44 6.22 -4.38
N HIS A 210 -15.85 7.41 -4.48
CA HIS A 210 -14.90 7.75 -5.52
C HIS A 210 -13.55 8.11 -4.92
N TYR A 211 -12.49 7.58 -5.52
CA TYR A 211 -11.14 8.00 -5.23
C TYR A 211 -10.84 9.32 -5.95
N THR A 212 -10.14 10.22 -5.27
CA THR A 212 -9.69 11.49 -5.82
C THR A 212 -8.18 11.66 -5.60
N LYS A 213 -7.58 12.62 -6.29
CA LYS A 213 -6.18 13.02 -6.07
C LYS A 213 -5.92 13.37 -4.59
N ALA A 214 -6.92 13.96 -3.91
CA ALA A 214 -6.83 14.36 -2.51
C ALA A 214 -6.58 13.18 -1.55
N ILE A 215 -7.00 11.97 -1.90
CA ILE A 215 -6.77 10.76 -1.11
C ILE A 215 -5.27 10.41 -1.07
N ASP A 216 -4.58 10.50 -2.19
CA ASP A 216 -3.12 10.32 -2.25
C ASP A 216 -2.39 11.42 -1.44
N ILE A 217 -2.89 12.65 -1.48
CA ILE A 217 -2.30 13.78 -0.74
C ILE A 217 -2.41 13.57 0.78
N TRP A 218 -3.54 13.07 1.29
CA TRP A 218 -3.67 12.69 2.71
C TRP A 218 -2.61 11.69 3.11
N ALA A 219 -2.42 10.62 2.34
CA ALA A 219 -1.41 9.61 2.60
C ALA A 219 0.01 10.21 2.64
N ILE A 220 0.32 11.15 1.74
CA ILE A 220 1.60 11.88 1.74
C ILE A 220 1.75 12.69 3.03
N GLY A 221 0.69 13.33 3.50
CA GLY A 221 0.67 14.03 4.79
C GLY A 221 0.98 13.10 5.97
N CYS A 222 0.40 11.90 5.96
CA CYS A 222 0.69 10.87 6.96
C CYS A 222 2.16 10.43 6.92
N ILE A 223 2.71 10.22 5.73
CA ILE A 223 4.12 9.86 5.53
C ILE A 223 5.04 11.00 6.00
N PHE A 224 4.71 12.24 5.67
CA PHE A 224 5.49 13.41 6.12
C PHE A 224 5.52 13.53 7.63
N ALA A 225 4.39 13.40 8.31
CA ALA A 225 4.34 13.39 9.77
C ALA A 225 5.21 12.26 10.37
N GLU A 226 5.19 11.08 9.75
CA GLU A 226 5.98 9.92 10.18
C GLU A 226 7.48 10.13 9.96
N LEU A 227 7.89 10.80 8.89
CA LEU A 227 9.29 11.23 8.69
C LEU A 227 9.74 12.23 9.75
N LEU A 228 8.88 13.15 10.16
CA LEU A 228 9.18 14.16 11.19
C LEU A 228 9.27 13.58 12.60
N THR A 229 8.51 12.53 12.91
CA THR A 229 8.34 12.01 14.27
C THR A 229 8.92 10.62 14.49
N SER A 230 9.19 9.89 13.41
CA SER A 230 9.55 8.46 13.38
C SER A 230 8.43 7.53 13.87
N GLU A 231 7.19 8.01 13.95
CA GLU A 231 6.03 7.25 14.40
C GLU A 231 4.81 7.49 13.49
N PRO A 232 4.02 6.45 13.17
CA PRO A 232 2.80 6.64 12.37
C PRO A 232 1.83 7.55 13.12
N ILE A 233 1.42 8.63 12.48
CA ILE A 233 0.56 9.64 13.11
C ILE A 233 -0.80 9.06 13.52
N PHE A 234 -1.41 8.25 12.69
CA PHE A 234 -2.73 7.65 12.92
C PHE A 234 -2.65 6.16 13.22
N HIS A 235 -1.61 5.75 13.93
CA HIS A 235 -1.45 4.36 14.37
C HIS A 235 -2.68 3.92 15.16
N CYS A 236 -3.28 2.83 14.73
CA CYS A 236 -4.43 2.18 15.34
C CYS A 236 -4.20 0.68 15.38
N ARG A 237 -4.61 0.03 16.45
CA ARG A 237 -4.58 -1.43 16.52
C ARG A 237 -5.56 -1.96 15.50
N GLN A 238 -5.08 -2.77 14.58
CA GLN A 238 -5.95 -3.45 13.62
C GLN A 238 -6.55 -4.68 14.29
N GLU A 239 -7.87 -4.70 14.44
CA GLU A 239 -8.60 -5.94 14.59
C GLU A 239 -8.73 -6.58 13.18
N ASP A 240 -8.77 -7.91 13.12
CA ASP A 240 -8.91 -8.65 11.86
C ASP A 240 -10.15 -8.20 11.10
N ILE A 241 -9.96 -7.26 10.18
CA ILE A 241 -11.06 -6.66 9.45
C ILE A 241 -11.42 -7.56 8.28
N LYS A 242 -12.42 -8.38 8.49
CA LYS A 242 -13.01 -9.30 7.49
C LYS A 242 -14.22 -8.70 6.76
N THR A 243 -14.51 -7.41 6.94
CA THR A 243 -15.72 -6.80 6.40
C THR A 243 -15.38 -5.83 5.25
N SER A 244 -16.22 -5.84 4.22
CA SER A 244 -16.20 -4.88 3.12
C SER A 244 -16.69 -3.47 3.53
N ASN A 245 -17.05 -3.27 4.80
CA ASN A 245 -17.50 -1.98 5.31
C ASN A 245 -16.34 -0.98 5.35
N PRO A 246 -16.40 0.18 4.67
CA PRO A 246 -15.38 1.20 4.72
C PRO A 246 -15.27 1.91 6.07
N TYR A 247 -16.32 1.90 6.88
CA TYR A 247 -16.38 2.59 8.16
C TYR A 247 -15.59 1.84 9.23
N HIS A 248 -14.60 2.51 9.81
CA HIS A 248 -13.77 2.00 10.90
C HIS A 248 -13.75 2.98 12.06
N HIS A 249 -14.48 2.63 13.12
CA HIS A 249 -14.61 3.45 14.33
C HIS A 249 -13.26 3.82 14.95
N ASP A 250 -12.41 2.84 15.21
CA ASP A 250 -11.16 3.07 15.94
C ASP A 250 -10.16 3.90 15.11
N GLN A 251 -10.14 3.71 13.79
CA GLN A 251 -9.31 4.54 12.91
C GLN A 251 -9.79 5.99 12.86
N LEU A 252 -11.09 6.23 12.81
CA LEU A 252 -11.68 7.57 12.89
C LEU A 252 -11.42 8.19 14.26
N ASP A 253 -11.60 7.43 15.34
CA ASP A 253 -11.30 7.89 16.70
C ASP A 253 -9.83 8.34 16.82
N ARG A 254 -8.90 7.57 16.27
CA ARG A 254 -7.48 7.95 16.25
C ARG A 254 -7.24 9.24 15.46
N ILE A 255 -7.86 9.41 14.31
CA ILE A 255 -7.74 10.64 13.51
C ILE A 255 -8.25 11.84 14.33
N PHE A 256 -9.42 11.74 14.97
CA PHE A 256 -9.99 12.83 15.76
C PHE A 256 -9.20 13.11 17.04
N ASN A 257 -8.58 12.11 17.66
CA ASN A 257 -7.69 12.29 18.81
C ASN A 257 -6.42 13.07 18.45
N VAL A 258 -6.01 13.05 17.21
CA VAL A 258 -4.85 13.82 16.72
C VAL A 258 -5.27 15.17 16.14
N MET A 259 -6.29 15.18 15.28
CA MET A 259 -6.69 16.35 14.48
C MET A 259 -7.75 17.23 15.16
N GLY A 260 -8.48 16.67 16.13
CA GLY A 260 -9.76 17.22 16.58
C GLY A 260 -10.93 16.76 15.70
N PHE A 261 -12.14 16.87 16.22
CA PHE A 261 -13.35 16.63 15.43
C PHE A 261 -13.62 17.86 14.55
N PRO A 262 -13.85 17.68 13.21
CA PRO A 262 -14.00 18.82 12.31
C PRO A 262 -15.24 19.64 12.65
N ALA A 263 -15.08 20.96 12.73
CA ALA A 263 -16.20 21.88 12.86
C ALA A 263 -16.96 21.97 11.53
N ASP A 264 -18.23 22.40 11.56
CA ASP A 264 -19.06 22.50 10.37
C ASP A 264 -18.43 23.42 9.29
N LYS A 265 -17.75 24.48 9.69
CA LYS A 265 -17.02 25.39 8.79
C LYS A 265 -15.76 24.77 8.17
N ASP A 266 -15.18 23.76 8.82
CA ASP A 266 -13.95 23.14 8.34
C ASP A 266 -14.23 22.10 7.24
N TRP A 267 -15.39 21.45 7.30
CA TRP A 267 -15.83 20.46 6.32
C TRP A 267 -17.36 20.45 6.20
N GLU A 268 -17.89 21.37 5.41
CA GLU A 268 -19.34 21.52 5.22
C GLU A 268 -20.02 20.29 4.62
N ASP A 269 -19.34 19.67 3.64
CA ASP A 269 -19.88 18.51 2.91
C ASP A 269 -19.76 17.18 3.68
N ILE A 270 -19.22 17.19 4.90
CA ILE A 270 -19.22 15.99 5.74
C ILE A 270 -20.62 15.40 5.94
N LYS A 271 -21.63 16.27 5.95
CA LYS A 271 -23.06 15.89 6.08
C LYS A 271 -23.55 15.07 4.88
N LYS A 272 -22.88 15.17 3.74
CA LYS A 272 -23.20 14.41 2.51
C LYS A 272 -22.53 13.04 2.45
N MET A 273 -21.61 12.74 3.38
CA MET A 273 -20.92 11.45 3.42
C MET A 273 -21.91 10.31 3.76
N PRO A 274 -21.79 9.16 3.09
CA PRO A 274 -22.67 8.02 3.32
C PRO A 274 -22.77 7.58 4.78
N GLU A 275 -21.65 7.61 5.51
CA GLU A 275 -21.58 7.18 6.92
C GLU A 275 -21.75 8.33 7.91
N HIS A 276 -22.20 9.51 7.48
CA HIS A 276 -22.36 10.66 8.38
C HIS A 276 -23.31 10.36 9.55
N SER A 277 -24.41 9.66 9.31
CA SER A 277 -25.37 9.31 10.38
C SER A 277 -24.73 8.38 11.42
N THR A 278 -23.94 7.41 10.99
CA THR A 278 -23.17 6.51 11.86
C THR A 278 -22.14 7.31 12.67
N LEU A 279 -21.41 8.21 12.01
CA LEU A 279 -20.45 9.10 12.63
C LEU A 279 -21.08 9.89 13.78
N MET A 280 -22.26 10.49 13.57
CA MET A 280 -22.93 11.33 14.58
C MET A 280 -23.55 10.52 15.74
N LYS A 281 -23.78 9.22 15.54
CA LYS A 281 -24.16 8.30 16.62
C LYS A 281 -22.98 7.91 17.49
N ASP A 282 -21.83 7.63 16.86
CA ASP A 282 -20.66 7.05 17.52
C ASP A 282 -19.77 8.08 18.16
N PHE A 283 -19.75 9.32 17.64
CA PHE A 283 -18.79 10.35 18.06
C PHE A 283 -19.49 11.59 18.60
N ARG A 284 -18.90 12.13 19.69
CA ARG A 284 -19.31 13.39 20.30
C ARG A 284 -18.21 14.42 20.18
N ARG A 285 -18.50 15.57 19.60
CA ARG A 285 -17.53 16.67 19.39
C ARG A 285 -16.78 17.06 20.66
N ASN A 286 -17.46 17.11 21.79
CA ASN A 286 -16.88 17.53 23.06
C ASN A 286 -15.73 16.61 23.53
N THR A 287 -15.69 15.37 23.10
CA THR A 287 -14.61 14.43 23.46
C THR A 287 -13.26 14.90 22.91
N TYR A 288 -13.26 15.60 21.78
CA TYR A 288 -12.05 15.99 21.05
C TYR A 288 -11.71 17.49 21.14
N THR A 289 -12.34 18.22 22.02
CA THR A 289 -12.18 19.68 22.17
C THR A 289 -10.71 20.08 22.41
N ASN A 290 -9.96 19.28 23.13
CA ASN A 290 -8.56 19.52 23.44
C ASN A 290 -7.57 18.88 22.46
N CYS A 291 -8.08 18.25 21.41
CA CYS A 291 -7.25 17.59 20.39
C CYS A 291 -7.01 18.53 19.22
N SER A 292 -5.77 18.64 18.79
CA SER A 292 -5.38 19.38 17.58
C SER A 292 -4.03 18.89 17.06
N LEU A 293 -3.82 19.01 15.75
CA LEU A 293 -2.54 18.68 15.13
C LEU A 293 -1.38 19.46 15.73
N ILE A 294 -1.61 20.73 16.09
CA ILE A 294 -0.62 21.57 16.78
C ILE A 294 -0.13 20.88 18.04
N LYS A 295 -1.03 20.56 18.96
CA LYS A 295 -0.69 19.90 20.23
C LYS A 295 -0.01 18.55 20.06
N TYR A 296 -0.43 17.78 19.05
CA TYR A 296 0.19 16.50 18.76
C TYR A 296 1.63 16.68 18.26
N MET A 297 1.85 17.58 17.30
CA MET A 297 3.18 17.80 16.73
C MET A 297 4.15 18.48 17.70
N GLU A 298 3.67 19.36 18.58
CA GLU A 298 4.48 19.96 19.65
C GLU A 298 5.04 18.91 20.63
N LYS A 299 4.25 17.89 20.98
CA LYS A 299 4.73 16.74 21.78
C LYS A 299 5.87 16.00 21.11
N HIS A 300 5.92 16.03 19.78
CA HIS A 300 6.98 15.46 18.97
C HIS A 300 8.08 16.47 18.59
N LYS A 301 8.11 17.63 19.24
CA LYS A 301 9.11 18.71 19.05
C LYS A 301 9.10 19.33 17.66
N VAL A 302 7.98 19.29 16.97
CA VAL A 302 7.75 20.02 15.72
C VAL A 302 7.06 21.33 16.06
N LYS A 303 7.71 22.45 15.73
CA LYS A 303 7.22 23.79 16.07
C LYS A 303 6.02 24.20 15.21
N PRO A 304 4.95 24.76 15.81
CA PRO A 304 3.75 25.18 15.05
C PRO A 304 3.99 26.33 14.07
N ASP A 305 5.01 27.13 14.29
CA ASP A 305 5.41 28.27 13.44
C ASP A 305 6.36 27.87 12.30
N SER A 306 6.77 26.60 12.26
CA SER A 306 7.66 26.10 11.21
C SER A 306 6.92 25.96 9.88
N LYS A 307 7.63 26.19 8.78
CA LYS A 307 7.11 25.95 7.42
C LYS A 307 6.77 24.49 7.18
N ALA A 308 7.54 23.56 7.77
CA ALA A 308 7.23 22.14 7.75
C ALA A 308 5.84 21.85 8.33
N PHE A 309 5.52 22.42 9.49
CA PHE A 309 4.21 22.25 10.13
C PHE A 309 3.09 22.89 9.29
N HIS A 310 3.30 24.07 8.72
CA HIS A 310 2.30 24.73 7.87
C HIS A 310 1.98 23.90 6.61
N LEU A 311 2.99 23.30 5.97
CA LEU A 311 2.76 22.38 4.85
C LEU A 311 2.03 21.13 5.31
N LEU A 312 2.41 20.55 6.44
CA LEU A 312 1.75 19.37 7.00
C LEU A 312 0.25 19.62 7.23
N GLN A 313 -0.12 20.77 7.76
CA GLN A 313 -1.54 21.15 7.94
C GLN A 313 -2.31 21.17 6.62
N LYS A 314 -1.69 21.69 5.57
CA LYS A 314 -2.30 21.75 4.22
C LYS A 314 -2.49 20.37 3.61
N LEU A 315 -1.55 19.45 3.85
CA LEU A 315 -1.63 18.06 3.39
C LEU A 315 -2.68 17.26 4.19
N LEU A 316 -2.77 17.48 5.50
CA LEU A 316 -3.70 16.81 6.40
C LEU A 316 -4.98 17.63 6.63
N THR A 317 -5.43 18.38 5.67
CA THR A 317 -6.73 19.06 5.71
C THR A 317 -7.85 18.02 5.62
N MET A 318 -8.80 18.06 6.57
CA MET A 318 -9.87 17.06 6.68
C MET A 318 -10.82 17.11 5.47
N ASP A 319 -11.19 18.31 5.02
CA ASP A 319 -12.01 18.49 3.83
C ASP A 319 -11.18 18.22 2.56
N PRO A 320 -11.49 17.16 1.80
CA PRO A 320 -10.74 16.83 0.60
C PRO A 320 -10.73 17.93 -0.45
N THR A 321 -11.77 18.76 -0.49
CA THR A 321 -11.88 19.88 -1.46
C THR A 321 -10.98 21.06 -1.12
N LYS A 322 -10.62 21.20 0.15
CA LYS A 322 -9.70 22.26 0.67
C LYS A 322 -8.25 21.77 0.81
N ARG A 323 -8.04 20.46 0.68
CA ARG A 323 -6.70 19.84 0.78
C ARG A 323 -5.83 20.29 -0.37
N ILE A 324 -4.57 20.64 -0.09
CA ILE A 324 -3.59 21.11 -1.08
C ILE A 324 -3.38 20.06 -2.19
N THR A 325 -3.09 20.51 -3.41
CA THR A 325 -2.69 19.62 -4.52
C THR A 325 -1.18 19.35 -4.49
N SER A 326 -0.72 18.32 -5.21
CA SER A 326 0.71 18.04 -5.33
C SER A 326 1.47 19.19 -5.98
N GLU A 327 0.91 19.81 -7.00
CA GLU A 327 1.48 20.98 -7.69
C GLU A 327 1.66 22.16 -6.73
N GLN A 328 0.62 22.52 -5.99
CA GLN A 328 0.67 23.58 -4.99
C GLN A 328 1.66 23.26 -3.86
N ALA A 329 1.71 22.00 -3.40
CA ALA A 329 2.60 21.58 -2.34
C ALA A 329 4.07 21.71 -2.74
N MET A 330 4.43 21.41 -3.99
CA MET A 330 5.79 21.57 -4.50
C MET A 330 6.25 23.03 -4.55
N GLN A 331 5.32 23.99 -4.61
CA GLN A 331 5.59 25.42 -4.60
C GLN A 331 5.54 26.03 -3.19
N ASP A 332 5.34 25.23 -2.15
CA ASP A 332 5.24 25.71 -0.79
C ASP A 332 6.56 26.34 -0.30
N PRO A 333 6.51 27.42 0.50
CA PRO A 333 7.68 28.07 1.10
C PRO A 333 8.63 27.11 1.85
N TYR A 334 8.13 26.00 2.33
CA TYR A 334 8.96 24.97 2.97
C TYR A 334 10.14 24.51 2.11
N PHE A 335 9.93 24.38 0.79
CA PHE A 335 10.96 23.96 -0.17
C PHE A 335 11.89 25.08 -0.62
N LEU A 336 11.60 26.33 -0.26
CA LEU A 336 12.40 27.51 -0.62
C LEU A 336 13.36 27.95 0.49
N GLU A 337 13.24 27.39 1.70
CA GLU A 337 14.18 27.65 2.80
C GLU A 337 15.28 26.59 2.86
N ASP A 338 16.44 26.97 3.39
CA ASP A 338 17.55 26.04 3.63
C ASP A 338 17.20 25.00 4.72
N PRO A 339 17.66 23.76 4.56
CA PRO A 339 18.35 23.19 3.39
C PRO A 339 17.38 22.96 2.23
N LEU A 340 17.84 23.23 1.00
CA LEU A 340 17.04 22.97 -0.21
C LEU A 340 16.92 21.46 -0.50
N PRO A 341 15.85 21.02 -1.20
CA PRO A 341 15.76 19.64 -1.66
C PRO A 341 16.91 19.24 -2.57
N THR A 342 17.42 18.03 -2.41
CA THR A 342 18.48 17.45 -3.23
C THR A 342 18.01 16.23 -4.01
N SER A 343 18.63 15.95 -5.15
CA SER A 343 18.33 14.76 -5.97
C SER A 343 18.78 13.47 -5.30
N ASP A 344 19.86 13.52 -4.52
CA ASP A 344 20.29 12.49 -3.60
C ASP A 344 19.78 12.84 -2.19
N VAL A 345 18.82 12.11 -1.67
CA VAL A 345 18.25 12.39 -0.33
C VAL A 345 19.30 12.23 0.79
N PHE A 346 20.39 11.50 0.53
CA PHE A 346 21.50 11.34 1.47
C PHE A 346 22.53 12.47 1.38
N ALA A 347 22.38 13.37 0.39
CA ALA A 347 23.21 14.56 0.18
C ALA A 347 24.72 14.27 0.17
N GLY A 348 25.12 13.16 -0.45
CA GLY A 348 26.51 12.72 -0.53
C GLY A 348 27.10 12.13 0.77
N CYS A 349 26.32 12.08 1.86
CA CYS A 349 26.73 11.46 3.12
C CYS A 349 26.71 9.94 3.02
N GLN A 350 27.47 9.27 3.88
CA GLN A 350 27.42 7.82 3.99
C GLN A 350 25.99 7.37 4.38
N ILE A 351 25.49 6.33 3.72
CA ILE A 351 24.17 5.76 4.00
C ILE A 351 24.27 4.92 5.29
N PRO A 352 23.57 5.31 6.37
CA PRO A 352 23.66 4.61 7.66
C PRO A 352 22.76 3.39 7.76
N TYR A 353 21.87 3.20 6.79
CA TYR A 353 20.84 2.16 6.84
C TYR A 353 21.40 0.82 6.39
N PRO A 354 21.04 -0.30 7.07
CA PRO A 354 21.49 -1.63 6.66
C PRO A 354 20.93 -2.00 5.29
N LYS A 355 21.64 -2.85 4.59
CA LYS A 355 21.13 -3.50 3.37
C LYS A 355 19.97 -4.42 3.73
N ARG A 356 19.13 -4.70 2.73
CA ARG A 356 18.03 -5.66 2.91
C ARG A 356 18.57 -7.04 3.20
N GLU A 357 17.95 -7.71 4.16
CA GLU A 357 18.21 -9.11 4.46
C GLU A 357 17.36 -10.00 3.58
N PHE A 358 17.87 -11.18 3.23
CA PHE A 358 17.09 -12.18 2.54
C PHE A 358 16.17 -12.90 3.53
N LEU A 359 14.92 -13.10 3.11
CA LEU A 359 13.94 -13.85 3.90
C LEU A 359 14.19 -15.34 3.75
N THR A 360 14.13 -16.09 4.85
CA THR A 360 14.13 -17.55 4.82
C THR A 360 12.77 -18.04 4.33
N GLU A 361 12.74 -19.14 3.56
CA GLU A 361 11.50 -19.68 2.98
C GLU A 361 10.49 -20.14 4.04
N ASP A 362 10.97 -20.40 5.28
CA ASP A 362 10.18 -20.92 6.40
C ASP A 362 9.66 -19.84 7.37
N GLU A 363 9.92 -18.56 7.15
CA GLU A 363 9.34 -17.54 8.02
C GLU A 363 7.84 -17.34 7.71
N PRO A 364 6.94 -17.66 8.65
CA PRO A 364 5.54 -17.35 8.50
C PRO A 364 5.37 -15.84 8.43
N ASP A 365 4.43 -15.39 7.60
CA ASP A 365 4.05 -14.01 7.42
C ASP A 365 4.14 -13.20 8.71
N ASP A 366 4.86 -12.08 8.62
CA ASP A 366 5.13 -11.16 9.71
C ASP A 366 3.86 -10.88 10.55
N LYS A 367 3.76 -11.60 11.66
CA LYS A 367 2.90 -11.19 12.77
C LYS A 367 3.61 -10.00 13.39
N GLY A 368 3.33 -8.83 12.84
CA GLY A 368 3.86 -7.58 13.33
C GLY A 368 3.90 -7.53 14.85
N GLU A 369 5.04 -7.16 15.39
CA GLU A 369 5.27 -6.61 16.73
C GLU A 369 5.10 -7.48 17.99
N LYS A 370 4.92 -8.80 17.93
CA LYS A 370 4.81 -9.61 19.18
C LYS A 370 6.10 -10.25 19.70
N LYS A 371 7.26 -10.14 19.06
CA LYS A 371 8.49 -10.82 19.49
C LYS A 371 9.54 -10.01 20.24
N ASN A 372 9.36 -8.71 20.47
CA ASN A 372 10.37 -7.88 21.15
C ASN A 372 10.10 -7.59 22.64
N GLN A 373 9.20 -8.29 23.32
CA GLN A 373 8.97 -8.13 24.77
C GLN A 373 9.35 -9.34 25.63
N GLN A 374 9.91 -10.41 25.09
CA GLN A 374 10.26 -11.59 25.88
C GLN A 374 11.75 -11.97 25.95
N GLN A 375 12.67 -11.11 25.56
CA GLN A 375 14.11 -11.37 25.72
C GLN A 375 14.87 -10.33 26.57
N GLN A 376 14.25 -9.83 27.63
CA GLN A 376 14.95 -9.08 28.68
C GLN A 376 14.51 -9.49 30.08
N GLN A 377 14.54 -10.76 30.39
CA GLN A 377 14.62 -11.23 31.79
C GLN A 377 15.40 -12.56 31.79
N GLY A 378 16.64 -12.49 32.19
CA GLY A 378 17.44 -13.68 32.47
C GLY A 378 18.91 -13.50 32.18
N ASN A 379 19.62 -12.75 33.00
CA ASN A 379 20.99 -13.06 33.41
C ASN A 379 21.44 -12.10 34.50
N ASN A 380 21.26 -12.54 35.76
CA ASN A 380 22.12 -12.13 36.84
C ASN A 380 22.23 -13.34 37.78
N HIS A 381 23.27 -14.12 37.57
CA HIS A 381 23.78 -15.08 38.57
C HIS A 381 25.05 -14.49 39.13
N THR A 382 25.02 -14.17 40.40
CA THR A 382 26.21 -14.09 41.25
C THR A 382 26.17 -15.19 42.29
N ASN A 383 27.27 -15.90 42.38
CA ASN A 383 27.66 -16.95 43.31
C ASN A 383 27.61 -16.53 44.77
N GLY A 384 27.31 -17.50 45.63
CA GLY A 384 27.59 -17.46 47.08
C GLY A 384 27.09 -18.70 47.80
N GLY A 385 28.00 -19.59 48.18
CA GLY A 385 27.75 -20.88 48.72
C GLY A 385 27.30 -20.97 50.18
N GLY A 386 26.93 -22.18 50.62
CA GLY A 386 26.83 -22.58 52.03
C GLY A 386 25.67 -23.52 52.34
N HIS A 387 25.97 -24.81 52.53
CA HIS A 387 25.17 -25.88 53.11
C HIS A 387 25.27 -25.85 54.68
N PRO A 388 24.59 -26.74 55.50
CA PRO A 388 23.34 -27.49 55.39
C PRO A 388 22.49 -27.48 56.70
N GLY A 389 21.31 -28.13 56.72
CA GLY A 389 20.69 -28.56 58.00
C GLY A 389 19.17 -28.77 57.99
N ASN A 390 18.80 -30.03 57.89
CA ASN A 390 17.79 -30.86 58.55
C ASN A 390 16.36 -30.41 58.92
N GLN A 391 15.42 -31.28 58.46
CA GLN A 391 14.23 -31.86 59.16
C GLN A 391 13.09 -30.90 59.60
N ASP A 392 11.84 -31.12 59.37
CA ASP A 392 10.91 -32.23 59.54
C ASP A 392 9.47 -31.84 59.09
N ASN A 393 8.78 -32.85 58.60
CA ASN A 393 7.34 -33.16 58.62
C ASN A 393 6.25 -32.12 58.92
N SER A 394 5.24 -32.03 58.05
CA SER A 394 3.90 -32.58 58.31
C SER A 394 2.88 -32.34 57.21
N HIS A 395 2.06 -33.32 57.02
CA HIS A 395 0.90 -33.50 56.15
C HIS A 395 -0.10 -32.35 56.12
N THR A 396 -0.66 -32.08 54.90
CA THR A 396 -2.13 -32.13 54.73
C THR A 396 -2.49 -32.25 53.23
N GLN A 397 -3.36 -33.21 52.97
CA GLN A 397 -3.94 -33.57 51.67
C GLN A 397 -5.02 -32.59 51.21
N GLY A 398 -5.07 -32.29 49.95
CA GLY A 398 -6.22 -31.71 49.25
C GLY A 398 -6.55 -32.58 47.99
N PRO A 399 -7.80 -32.77 47.60
CA PRO A 399 -8.27 -33.88 46.79
C PRO A 399 -8.07 -33.72 45.27
N PRO A 400 -8.10 -34.83 44.51
CA PRO A 400 -7.67 -34.88 43.12
C PRO A 400 -8.76 -34.50 42.10
N LEU A 401 -8.34 -33.80 41.08
CA LEU A 401 -9.15 -33.49 39.91
C LEU A 401 -9.40 -34.72 39.04
N LYS A 402 -10.66 -34.98 38.75
CA LYS A 402 -11.16 -36.11 37.95
C LYS A 402 -10.71 -36.00 36.49
N LYS A 403 -10.04 -37.04 36.01
CA LYS A 403 -9.77 -37.31 34.59
C LYS A 403 -11.09 -37.67 33.90
N VAL A 404 -11.42 -36.94 32.84
CA VAL A 404 -12.47 -37.33 31.91
C VAL A 404 -11.89 -38.35 30.93
N ARG A 405 -12.50 -39.50 30.87
CA ARG A 405 -12.16 -40.65 30.04
C ARG A 405 -12.81 -40.44 28.66
N VAL A 406 -12.02 -40.38 27.62
CA VAL A 406 -12.50 -40.45 26.24
C VAL A 406 -12.61 -41.90 25.85
N VAL A 407 -13.78 -42.33 25.44
CA VAL A 407 -14.08 -43.67 24.91
C VAL A 407 -14.01 -43.62 23.40
N PRO A 408 -13.29 -44.52 22.72
CA PRO A 408 -13.28 -44.59 21.27
C PRO A 408 -14.51 -45.35 20.77
N PRO A 409 -15.06 -44.97 19.58
CA PRO A 409 -16.16 -45.72 18.99
C PRO A 409 -15.64 -47.01 18.33
N THR A 410 -16.38 -48.05 18.59
CA THR A 410 -16.23 -49.40 18.03
C THR A 410 -16.60 -49.45 16.56
N THR A 411 -15.76 -50.17 15.82
CA THR A 411 -15.98 -50.58 14.44
C THR A 411 -17.11 -51.58 14.30
N THR A 412 -17.98 -51.36 13.31
CA THR A 412 -18.66 -52.45 12.61
C THR A 412 -18.64 -52.20 11.12
N SER A 413 -18.24 -53.23 10.46
CA SER A 413 -18.06 -53.42 9.02
C SER A 413 -19.33 -53.34 8.19
N GLY A 414 -19.18 -52.88 6.97
CA GLY A 414 -20.09 -53.34 5.93
C GLY A 414 -20.30 -52.35 4.80
N GLY A 415 -19.73 -52.65 3.63
CA GLY A 415 -20.39 -52.45 2.37
C GLY A 415 -19.98 -51.26 1.53
N LEU A 416 -19.14 -51.53 0.55
CA LEU A 416 -18.99 -50.80 -0.72
C LEU A 416 -20.36 -50.43 -1.32
N ILE A 417 -20.44 -49.26 -1.94
CA ILE A 417 -20.91 -49.08 -3.36
C ILE A 417 -20.52 -47.66 -3.82
N MET A 418 -19.76 -47.61 -4.88
CA MET A 418 -19.63 -46.49 -5.80
C MET A 418 -20.94 -46.31 -6.56
N THR A 419 -21.42 -45.09 -6.72
CA THR A 419 -22.02 -44.66 -7.97
C THR A 419 -22.05 -43.13 -8.03
N SER A 420 -21.43 -42.64 -9.07
CA SER A 420 -21.72 -41.39 -9.73
C SER A 420 -23.21 -41.26 -10.05
N ASP A 421 -23.78 -40.08 -9.84
CA ASP A 421 -24.76 -39.60 -10.77
C ASP A 421 -24.97 -38.08 -10.69
N TYR A 422 -24.65 -37.47 -11.78
CA TYR A 422 -25.18 -36.20 -12.24
C TYR A 422 -26.70 -36.33 -12.43
N GLN A 423 -27.49 -35.43 -11.90
CA GLN A 423 -28.75 -35.09 -12.57
C GLN A 423 -29.15 -33.64 -12.34
N ARG A 424 -29.24 -32.97 -13.47
CA ARG A 424 -29.97 -31.77 -13.78
C ARG A 424 -31.45 -31.93 -13.37
N SER A 425 -32.04 -30.85 -12.91
CA SER A 425 -33.46 -30.62 -13.14
C SER A 425 -33.74 -29.15 -13.32
N ASN A 426 -34.08 -28.81 -14.55
CA ASN A 426 -34.90 -27.68 -14.95
C ASN A 426 -36.38 -28.12 -14.82
N PRO A 427 -37.27 -27.24 -14.52
CA PRO A 427 -38.59 -27.32 -15.12
C PRO A 427 -38.94 -26.12 -16.00
N HIS A 428 -39.22 -26.42 -17.24
CA HIS A 428 -39.98 -25.65 -18.18
C HIS A 428 -41.44 -25.43 -17.67
N ALA A 429 -41.97 -24.23 -17.85
CA ALA A 429 -43.37 -24.06 -18.17
C ALA A 429 -43.50 -22.95 -19.21
N ALA A 430 -43.96 -23.39 -20.36
CA ALA A 430 -44.37 -22.60 -21.50
C ALA A 430 -45.74 -22.01 -21.29
N TYR A 431 -45.99 -20.81 -21.86
CA TYR A 431 -47.27 -20.49 -22.52
C TYR A 431 -47.08 -19.29 -23.46
N GLN A 432 -47.08 -19.58 -24.73
CA GLN A 432 -47.94 -19.14 -25.85
C GLN A 432 -48.00 -17.65 -26.16
N ASN A 433 -47.49 -17.35 -27.37
CA ASN A 433 -47.84 -16.22 -28.24
C ASN A 433 -49.28 -16.30 -28.76
N PRO A 434 -49.84 -15.15 -29.18
CA PRO A 434 -50.06 -14.93 -30.58
C PRO A 434 -49.73 -13.50 -31.08
N GLY A 435 -49.11 -13.41 -32.27
CA GLY A 435 -49.18 -12.23 -33.13
C GLY A 435 -50.34 -12.38 -34.13
N PRO A 436 -50.47 -11.64 -35.24
CA PRO A 436 -49.81 -10.40 -35.67
C PRO A 436 -50.81 -9.36 -36.23
N SER A 437 -50.38 -8.13 -36.54
CA SER A 437 -50.87 -7.38 -37.74
C SER A 437 -50.21 -6.00 -37.88
N THR A 438 -49.50 -5.86 -38.95
CA THR A 438 -49.55 -4.88 -40.07
C THR A 438 -49.77 -3.42 -39.74
N SER A 439 -48.81 -2.55 -40.06
CA SER A 439 -48.79 -1.65 -41.22
C SER A 439 -47.75 -0.56 -41.07
N GLN A 440 -46.92 -0.47 -42.10
CA GLN A 440 -46.14 0.74 -42.44
C GLN A 440 -47.09 1.76 -43.10
N PRO A 441 -46.68 3.06 -43.20
CA PRO A 441 -45.96 3.45 -44.38
C PRO A 441 -44.82 4.47 -44.17
N GLN A 442 -43.98 4.46 -45.19
CA GLN A 442 -42.83 5.33 -45.52
C GLN A 442 -43.19 6.82 -45.60
N SER A 443 -42.24 7.68 -45.27
CA SER A 443 -41.94 8.86 -46.10
C SER A 443 -40.48 9.30 -45.90
N SER A 444 -39.82 9.37 -47.03
CA SER A 444 -38.53 9.88 -47.35
C SER A 444 -38.43 11.42 -47.23
N ILE A 445 -37.22 11.93 -47.17
CA ILE A 445 -36.64 13.22 -47.61
C ILE A 445 -35.63 13.66 -46.54
N GLY A 446 -34.39 14.01 -46.75
CA GLY A 446 -33.60 14.42 -47.87
C GLY A 446 -32.26 14.87 -47.32
N TYR A 447 -31.23 14.62 -48.06
CA TYR A 447 -29.82 15.00 -47.84
C TYR A 447 -29.66 16.52 -47.73
N SER A 448 -28.80 17.03 -46.83
CA SER A 448 -27.90 18.14 -47.16
C SER A 448 -26.62 18.10 -46.34
N THR A 449 -25.56 17.92 -47.05
CA THR A 449 -24.15 18.06 -46.70
C THR A 449 -23.85 19.54 -46.46
N THR A 450 -23.21 19.83 -45.31
CA THR A 450 -22.33 21.00 -45.24
C THR A 450 -21.10 20.66 -44.40
N SER A 451 -20.02 20.64 -45.10
CA SER A 451 -18.65 20.59 -44.61
C SER A 451 -18.32 21.89 -43.86
N GLN A 452 -17.76 21.76 -42.66
CA GLN A 452 -16.96 22.82 -42.05
C GLN A 452 -15.68 22.24 -41.48
N GLN A 453 -14.56 22.77 -41.98
CA GLN A 453 -13.20 22.50 -41.55
C GLN A 453 -12.93 23.11 -40.18
N PRO A 454 -12.01 22.52 -39.40
CA PRO A 454 -11.56 23.08 -38.12
C PRO A 454 -10.49 24.17 -38.33
N PRO A 455 -10.41 25.18 -37.46
CA PRO A 455 -9.43 26.25 -37.57
C PRO A 455 -8.03 25.80 -37.14
N GLN A 456 -7.07 26.21 -37.96
CA GLN A 456 -5.64 26.11 -37.67
C GLN A 456 -5.24 27.15 -36.61
N TYR A 457 -4.53 26.69 -35.58
CA TYR A 457 -3.80 27.61 -34.70
C TYR A 457 -2.33 27.66 -35.12
N SER A 458 -1.91 28.87 -35.46
CA SER A 458 -0.55 29.24 -35.81
C SER A 458 0.35 29.31 -34.56
N HIS A 459 1.54 28.71 -34.68
CA HIS A 459 2.66 28.92 -33.76
C HIS A 459 3.17 30.35 -33.81
N GLN A 460 3.25 31.00 -32.67
CA GLN A 460 4.21 32.10 -32.49
C GLN A 460 5.13 31.75 -31.32
N ALA A 461 6.39 31.62 -31.66
CA ALA A 461 7.49 31.54 -30.73
C ALA A 461 7.79 32.94 -30.17
N HIS A 462 7.87 33.06 -28.85
CA HIS A 462 8.63 34.15 -28.25
C HIS A 462 9.67 33.54 -27.29
N ARG A 463 10.92 33.79 -27.70
CA ARG A 463 12.10 33.70 -26.82
C ARG A 463 12.03 34.87 -25.81
N TYR A 464 12.24 34.55 -24.57
CA TYR A 464 13.24 35.17 -23.68
C TYR A 464 13.47 34.23 -22.50
#